data_17a0ce6d6be35c1966b8cc0e79e734e0
#
_entry.id   17a0ce6d6be35c1966b8cc0e79e734e0
#
_cell.length_a   1.000
_cell.length_b   1.000
_cell.length_c   1.000
_cell.angle_alpha   90.00
_cell.angle_beta   90.00
_cell.angle_gamma   90.00
#
_symmetry.space_group_name_H-M   'P 1'
#
loop_
_entity.id
_entity.type
_entity.pdbx_description
1 polymer ?
#
loop_
_entity_poly.entity_id
_entity_poly.type
_entity_poly.pdbx_seq_one_letter_code
_entity_poly.pdbx_strand_id
1 'polypeptide(L)'
;MVDISIDKDKITKVGSVEEKGKEEIDAEGQMVTPGWVDIHTHYDGQATWDNYISPSSWYGVTTAIMGNCGVGFAPVKNEDHHNLIKLMEGVEDIPEVVLTEGIKWQWETYNDYMDFLGKRKFDIDLGSQIPHGALRLYVMGQRGADREAATDEDILKMSKLASEAVENGAFGFTTSRTINHRTSDGDYVPQLEARENELVGIAKSIGKTNKGVLQVVSDFLGGKEEYIMLEKMVIESKRPLSITVAQTDAASYEWNELLSWIENSGKNGLPIRAQVSGRPIGLVLGLSVTLNPFSGHPSFKEIENK
;
A
#
# COMPACT_ATOMS: atom_id res chain seq x y z
N MET A 1 -12.42 17.66 -32.10
CA MET A 1 -10.96 17.59 -31.86
C MET A 1 -10.54 18.92 -31.30
N VAL A 2 -9.60 18.93 -30.39
CA VAL A 2 -9.02 20.13 -29.80
C VAL A 2 -7.51 19.98 -29.71
N ASP A 3 -6.80 21.08 -29.79
CA ASP A 3 -5.36 21.10 -29.58
C ASP A 3 -5.04 21.31 -28.11
N ILE A 4 -3.87 20.87 -27.69
CA ILE A 4 -3.33 21.13 -26.35
C ILE A 4 -1.97 21.81 -26.52
N SER A 5 -1.85 23.03 -26.01
CA SER A 5 -0.58 23.74 -25.98
C SER A 5 0.08 23.57 -24.61
N ILE A 6 1.36 23.21 -24.63
CA ILE A 6 2.17 23.00 -23.43
C ILE A 6 3.40 23.92 -23.55
N ASP A 7 3.66 24.71 -22.50
CA ASP A 7 4.89 25.45 -22.35
C ASP A 7 5.58 25.03 -21.06
N LYS A 8 6.76 24.45 -21.22
CA LYS A 8 7.55 23.81 -20.15
C LYS A 8 6.76 22.65 -19.49
N ASP A 9 6.32 22.86 -18.26
CA ASP A 9 5.60 21.88 -17.42
C ASP A 9 4.10 22.19 -17.30
N LYS A 10 3.57 23.13 -18.10
CA LYS A 10 2.18 23.59 -17.94
C LYS A 10 1.38 23.51 -19.22
N ILE A 11 0.16 23.00 -19.10
CA ILE A 11 -0.85 23.17 -20.14
C ILE A 11 -1.27 24.64 -20.16
N THR A 12 -1.02 25.34 -21.27
CA THR A 12 -1.31 26.76 -21.43
C THR A 12 -2.61 27.03 -22.15
N LYS A 13 -3.03 26.10 -23.02
CA LYS A 13 -4.30 26.22 -23.74
C LYS A 13 -4.85 24.86 -24.13
N VAL A 14 -6.17 24.71 -24.05
CA VAL A 14 -6.93 23.59 -24.61
C VAL A 14 -8.00 24.17 -25.53
N GLY A 15 -8.02 23.78 -26.80
CA GLY A 15 -8.95 24.32 -27.78
C GLY A 15 -8.25 24.51 -29.14
N SER A 16 -8.67 25.51 -29.91
CA SER A 16 -7.97 25.86 -31.14
C SER A 16 -6.68 26.61 -30.81
N VAL A 17 -5.54 26.09 -31.23
CA VAL A 17 -4.22 26.73 -31.09
C VAL A 17 -3.76 27.16 -32.51
N GLU A 18 -3.62 28.45 -32.73
CA GLU A 18 -3.20 28.99 -34.03
C GLU A 18 -1.68 29.07 -34.15
N GLU A 19 -0.99 29.15 -33.02
CA GLU A 19 0.46 29.24 -32.95
C GLU A 19 1.10 27.85 -33.14
N LYS A 20 2.19 27.82 -33.93
CA LYS A 20 2.96 26.57 -34.08
C LYS A 20 3.80 26.28 -32.84
N GLY A 21 3.77 25.02 -32.40
CA GLY A 21 4.66 24.53 -31.38
C GLY A 21 6.10 24.38 -31.88
N LYS A 22 7.04 24.38 -30.95
CA LYS A 22 8.42 23.98 -31.23
C LYS A 22 8.49 22.50 -31.67
N GLU A 23 7.61 21.72 -31.10
CA GLU A 23 7.36 20.32 -31.43
C GLU A 23 5.85 20.11 -31.52
N GLU A 24 5.38 19.39 -32.51
CA GLU A 24 3.96 19.11 -32.71
C GLU A 24 3.79 17.59 -32.83
N ILE A 25 2.87 17.06 -32.05
CA ILE A 25 2.51 15.63 -32.04
C ILE A 25 1.07 15.51 -32.55
N ASP A 26 0.88 14.83 -33.67
CA ASP A 26 -0.46 14.46 -34.12
C ASP A 26 -0.95 13.25 -33.32
N ALA A 27 -2.03 13.43 -32.57
CA ALA A 27 -2.64 12.36 -31.81
C ALA A 27 -3.47 11.38 -32.66
N GLU A 28 -3.55 11.60 -34.00
CA GLU A 28 -4.24 10.73 -34.97
C GLU A 28 -5.67 10.35 -34.56
N GLY A 29 -6.39 11.26 -33.92
CA GLY A 29 -7.75 11.05 -33.43
C GLY A 29 -7.82 10.27 -32.11
N GLN A 30 -6.70 9.96 -31.49
CA GLN A 30 -6.65 9.33 -30.17
C GLN A 30 -7.03 10.32 -29.06
N MET A 31 -7.47 9.76 -27.94
CA MET A 31 -7.77 10.54 -26.74
C MET A 31 -6.46 10.86 -25.99
N VAL A 32 -6.22 12.13 -25.74
CA VAL A 32 -5.10 12.58 -24.89
C VAL A 32 -5.61 12.79 -23.48
N THR A 33 -5.00 12.09 -22.53
CA THR A 33 -5.34 12.16 -21.09
C THR A 33 -4.16 12.64 -20.28
N PRO A 34 -4.38 13.18 -19.06
CA PRO A 34 -3.32 13.24 -18.05
C PRO A 34 -2.72 11.85 -17.83
N GLY A 35 -1.46 11.80 -17.38
CA GLY A 35 -0.84 10.56 -16.96
C GLY A 35 -1.62 9.91 -15.81
N TRP A 36 -1.65 8.58 -15.79
CA TRP A 36 -2.38 7.84 -14.78
C TRP A 36 -1.61 7.83 -13.46
N VAL A 37 -2.35 7.92 -12.34
CA VAL A 37 -1.81 7.76 -11.00
C VAL A 37 -2.25 6.42 -10.46
N ASP A 38 -1.31 5.48 -10.29
CA ASP A 38 -1.58 4.20 -9.63
C ASP A 38 -1.35 4.35 -8.13
N ILE A 39 -2.43 4.39 -7.38
CA ILE A 39 -2.41 4.65 -5.94
C ILE A 39 -2.16 3.40 -5.09
N HIS A 40 -2.04 2.22 -5.71
CA HIS A 40 -1.84 0.97 -4.98
C HIS A 40 -0.90 0.03 -5.74
N THR A 41 0.38 0.10 -5.40
CA THR A 41 1.43 -0.74 -5.98
C THR A 41 2.36 -1.31 -4.91
N HIS A 42 3.15 -2.31 -5.30
CA HIS A 42 4.15 -2.95 -4.43
C HIS A 42 5.54 -2.93 -5.08
N TYR A 43 5.91 -1.77 -5.60
CA TYR A 43 7.23 -1.51 -6.18
C TYR A 43 8.34 -1.30 -5.15
N ASP A 44 8.07 -1.47 -3.86
CA ASP A 44 8.97 -1.18 -2.74
C ASP A 44 10.36 -1.83 -2.88
N GLY A 45 10.41 -3.07 -3.32
CA GLY A 45 11.66 -3.75 -3.65
C GLY A 45 12.18 -3.33 -5.01
N GLN A 46 11.34 -3.43 -6.05
CA GLN A 46 11.71 -3.18 -7.44
C GLN A 46 12.29 -1.77 -7.63
N ALA A 47 11.76 -0.75 -6.97
CA ALA A 47 12.26 0.62 -7.02
C ALA A 47 13.74 0.74 -6.57
N THR A 48 14.28 -0.26 -5.87
CA THR A 48 15.67 -0.24 -5.43
C THR A 48 16.65 -0.66 -6.53
N TRP A 49 16.20 -1.31 -7.61
CA TRP A 49 17.06 -1.77 -8.72
C TRP A 49 16.55 -1.40 -10.12
N ASP A 50 15.23 -1.24 -10.31
CA ASP A 50 14.62 -0.85 -11.60
C ASP A 50 14.32 0.64 -11.64
N ASN A 51 14.73 1.31 -12.71
CA ASN A 51 14.46 2.71 -12.93
C ASN A 51 13.23 2.96 -13.80
N TYR A 52 12.78 1.95 -14.54
CA TYR A 52 11.64 2.06 -15.46
C TYR A 52 10.30 1.91 -14.77
N ILE A 53 10.28 1.23 -13.61
CA ILE A 53 9.05 0.88 -12.87
C ILE A 53 8.05 0.19 -13.80
N SER A 54 8.57 -0.77 -14.53
CA SER A 54 7.77 -1.57 -15.45
C SER A 54 6.98 -2.67 -14.69
N PRO A 55 5.79 -3.04 -15.11
CA PRO A 55 5.18 -2.63 -16.38
C PRO A 55 4.30 -1.37 -16.29
N SER A 56 4.08 -0.76 -15.12
CA SER A 56 3.15 0.37 -14.98
C SER A 56 3.49 1.54 -15.89
N SER A 57 4.78 1.88 -16.05
CA SER A 57 5.23 2.94 -16.96
C SER A 57 4.83 2.70 -18.43
N TRP A 58 4.77 1.43 -18.86
CA TRP A 58 4.38 1.07 -20.22
C TRP A 58 2.89 1.27 -20.52
N TYR A 59 2.06 1.36 -19.47
CA TYR A 59 0.62 1.52 -19.58
C TYR A 59 0.16 2.95 -19.32
N GLY A 60 1.09 3.93 -19.35
CA GLY A 60 0.78 5.35 -19.21
C GLY A 60 0.62 5.80 -17.76
N VAL A 61 1.04 4.99 -16.79
CA VAL A 61 1.19 5.44 -15.41
C VAL A 61 2.38 6.40 -15.35
N THR A 62 2.16 7.57 -14.77
CA THR A 62 3.19 8.60 -14.57
C THR A 62 3.52 8.82 -13.11
N THR A 63 2.70 8.27 -12.20
CA THR A 63 2.94 8.32 -10.75
C THR A 63 2.45 7.02 -10.13
N ALA A 64 3.29 6.35 -9.35
CA ALA A 64 2.91 5.14 -8.59
C ALA A 64 3.14 5.34 -7.10
N ILE A 65 2.19 4.87 -6.28
CA ILE A 65 2.28 4.90 -4.82
C ILE A 65 2.49 3.49 -4.31
N MET A 66 3.57 3.27 -3.56
CA MET A 66 3.96 1.99 -2.97
C MET A 66 3.88 2.02 -1.45
N GLY A 67 4.23 0.93 -0.77
CA GLY A 67 4.10 0.76 0.67
C GLY A 67 2.68 0.40 1.10
N ASN A 68 1.88 -0.14 0.19
CA ASN A 68 0.48 -0.49 0.45
C ASN A 68 0.35 -1.77 1.30
N CYS A 69 -0.84 -2.10 1.71
CA CYS A 69 -1.18 -3.33 2.46
C CYS A 69 -0.38 -3.53 3.77
N GLY A 70 0.33 -2.50 4.24
CA GLY A 70 1.20 -2.60 5.40
C GLY A 70 2.44 -3.46 5.19
N VAL A 71 2.86 -3.69 3.93
CA VAL A 71 4.07 -4.42 3.57
C VAL A 71 5.05 -3.50 2.81
N GLY A 72 6.35 -3.73 2.99
CA GLY A 72 7.41 -2.94 2.38
C GLY A 72 8.75 -3.22 3.07
N PHE A 73 9.81 -2.49 2.69
CA PHE A 73 11.19 -2.79 3.09
C PHE A 73 11.83 -1.75 4.01
N ALA A 74 11.03 -0.85 4.59
CA ALA A 74 11.52 0.14 5.56
C ALA A 74 10.41 0.56 6.56
N PRO A 75 10.78 0.80 7.85
CA PRO A 75 12.12 0.65 8.43
C PRO A 75 12.49 -0.82 8.62
N VAL A 76 13.80 -1.11 8.75
CA VAL A 76 14.27 -2.49 8.89
C VAL A 76 15.61 -2.54 9.62
N LYS A 77 15.79 -3.50 10.52
CA LYS A 77 17.09 -3.84 11.09
C LYS A 77 17.78 -4.94 10.26
N ASN A 78 19.09 -5.01 10.35
CA ASN A 78 19.86 -6.00 9.57
C ASN A 78 19.40 -7.45 9.79
N GLU A 79 19.03 -7.78 11.03
CA GLU A 79 18.54 -9.11 11.41
C GLU A 79 17.14 -9.44 10.84
N ASP A 80 16.38 -8.43 10.41
CA ASP A 80 14.99 -8.57 9.95
C ASP A 80 14.82 -8.53 8.43
N HIS A 81 15.91 -8.41 7.65
CA HIS A 81 15.85 -8.37 6.19
C HIS A 81 15.07 -9.56 5.61
N HIS A 82 15.38 -10.77 6.08
CA HIS A 82 14.72 -11.99 5.63
C HIS A 82 13.23 -12.03 6.01
N ASN A 83 12.86 -11.49 7.17
CA ASN A 83 11.46 -11.42 7.60
C ASN A 83 10.63 -10.55 6.65
N LEU A 84 11.17 -9.41 6.21
CA LEU A 84 10.48 -8.53 5.25
C LEU A 84 10.41 -9.15 3.85
N ILE A 85 11.43 -9.91 3.43
CA ILE A 85 11.41 -10.66 2.17
C ILE A 85 10.29 -11.70 2.20
N LYS A 86 10.22 -12.55 3.23
CA LYS A 86 9.15 -13.53 3.40
C LYS A 86 7.77 -12.91 3.45
N LEU A 87 7.65 -11.75 4.09
CA LEU A 87 6.40 -11.00 4.16
C LEU A 87 5.95 -10.54 2.77
N MET A 88 6.86 -9.96 1.97
CA MET A 88 6.56 -9.49 0.62
C MET A 88 6.29 -10.65 -0.34
N GLU A 89 7.06 -11.74 -0.26
CA GLU A 89 6.84 -12.93 -1.08
C GLU A 89 5.45 -13.53 -0.82
N GLY A 90 5.09 -13.70 0.45
CA GLY A 90 3.83 -14.34 0.80
C GLY A 90 2.59 -13.47 0.52
N VAL A 91 2.71 -12.14 0.55
CA VAL A 91 1.60 -11.22 0.29
C VAL A 91 1.44 -10.91 -1.20
N GLU A 92 2.57 -10.77 -1.93
CA GLU A 92 2.58 -10.25 -3.32
C GLU A 92 3.10 -11.27 -4.34
N ASP A 93 3.44 -12.49 -3.91
CA ASP A 93 4.00 -13.54 -4.77
C ASP A 93 5.28 -13.12 -5.54
N ILE A 94 6.05 -12.16 -4.99
CA ILE A 94 7.35 -11.77 -5.54
C ILE A 94 8.40 -12.76 -5.01
N PRO A 95 9.04 -13.57 -5.87
CA PRO A 95 9.92 -14.64 -5.39
C PRO A 95 11.07 -14.13 -4.52
N GLU A 96 11.34 -14.83 -3.41
CA GLU A 96 12.41 -14.51 -2.45
C GLU A 96 13.76 -14.28 -3.14
N VAL A 97 14.11 -15.12 -4.13
CA VAL A 97 15.37 -15.01 -4.86
C VAL A 97 15.49 -13.66 -5.57
N VAL A 98 14.41 -13.14 -6.14
CA VAL A 98 14.40 -11.84 -6.83
C VAL A 98 14.62 -10.70 -5.83
N LEU A 99 13.96 -10.75 -4.69
CA LEU A 99 14.10 -9.76 -3.63
C LEU A 99 15.49 -9.79 -3.00
N THR A 100 16.00 -10.99 -2.70
CA THR A 100 17.34 -11.19 -2.08
C THR A 100 18.46 -10.69 -3.00
N GLU A 101 18.40 -11.00 -4.29
CA GLU A 101 19.42 -10.55 -5.25
C GLU A 101 19.25 -9.07 -5.63
N GLY A 102 18.03 -8.58 -5.69
CA GLY A 102 17.70 -7.22 -6.12
C GLY A 102 17.99 -6.16 -5.05
N ILE A 103 17.58 -6.39 -3.81
CA ILE A 103 17.66 -5.40 -2.74
C ILE A 103 19.07 -5.35 -2.15
N LYS A 104 19.68 -4.17 -2.13
CA LYS A 104 21.06 -3.95 -1.64
C LYS A 104 21.15 -3.36 -0.22
N TRP A 105 20.05 -3.21 0.46
CA TRP A 105 19.92 -2.81 1.85
C TRP A 105 20.89 -1.66 2.29
N GLN A 106 20.68 -0.45 1.74
CA GLN A 106 21.48 0.73 2.06
C GLN A 106 20.75 1.68 3.02
N TRP A 107 19.82 1.17 3.80
CA TRP A 107 19.01 1.90 4.76
C TRP A 107 18.67 1.05 5.98
N GLU A 108 18.34 1.71 7.08
CA GLU A 108 17.74 1.14 8.27
C GLU A 108 16.41 1.83 8.58
N THR A 109 16.42 3.17 8.64
CA THR A 109 15.21 3.93 8.88
C THR A 109 14.39 4.12 7.61
N TYR A 110 13.12 4.49 7.77
CA TYR A 110 12.28 4.85 6.62
C TYR A 110 12.81 6.09 5.88
N ASN A 111 13.38 7.05 6.62
CA ASN A 111 13.96 8.25 6.01
C ASN A 111 15.20 7.91 5.16
N ASP A 112 16.06 7.01 5.63
CA ASP A 112 17.21 6.55 4.85
C ASP A 112 16.76 5.88 3.53
N TYR A 113 15.66 5.11 3.59
CA TYR A 113 15.06 4.49 2.40
C TYR A 113 14.56 5.55 1.41
N MET A 114 13.85 6.57 1.88
CA MET A 114 13.40 7.67 1.04
C MET A 114 14.57 8.46 0.45
N ASP A 115 15.62 8.71 1.23
CA ASP A 115 16.86 9.35 0.77
C ASP A 115 17.61 8.49 -0.26
N PHE A 116 17.59 7.17 -0.09
CA PHE A 116 18.15 6.25 -1.08
C PHE A 116 17.39 6.33 -2.40
N LEU A 117 16.06 6.27 -2.37
CA LEU A 117 15.22 6.40 -3.56
C LEU A 117 15.35 7.78 -4.21
N GLY A 118 15.43 8.85 -3.42
CA GLY A 118 15.58 10.23 -3.90
C GLY A 118 16.88 10.50 -4.70
N LYS A 119 17.89 9.63 -4.55
CA LYS A 119 19.13 9.69 -5.35
C LYS A 119 19.01 8.98 -6.69
N ARG A 120 17.95 8.22 -6.91
CA ARG A 120 17.69 7.49 -8.15
C ARG A 120 16.91 8.34 -9.13
N LYS A 121 16.93 7.95 -10.39
CA LYS A 121 16.12 8.57 -11.44
C LYS A 121 15.16 7.52 -11.97
N PHE A 122 13.90 7.89 -12.00
CA PHE A 122 12.82 7.01 -12.46
C PHE A 122 12.14 7.60 -13.68
N ASP A 123 11.55 6.76 -14.51
CA ASP A 123 10.74 7.17 -15.67
C ASP A 123 9.39 7.74 -15.25
N ILE A 124 8.94 7.43 -14.04
CA ILE A 124 7.70 7.93 -13.44
C ILE A 124 7.96 8.44 -12.02
N ASP A 125 7.07 9.28 -11.52
CA ASP A 125 7.14 9.71 -10.12
C ASP A 125 6.77 8.57 -9.18
N LEU A 126 7.49 8.46 -8.06
CA LEU A 126 7.21 7.49 -7.01
C LEU A 126 6.85 8.20 -5.70
N GLY A 127 5.79 7.71 -5.07
CA GLY A 127 5.47 8.01 -3.69
C GLY A 127 5.46 6.74 -2.87
N SER A 128 5.79 6.85 -1.57
CA SER A 128 5.77 5.71 -0.67
C SER A 128 5.01 6.02 0.60
N GLN A 129 4.40 5.01 1.19
CA GLN A 129 3.72 5.07 2.48
C GLN A 129 4.48 4.20 3.48
N ILE A 130 4.46 4.57 4.77
CA ILE A 130 5.12 3.75 5.79
C ILE A 130 4.28 2.50 6.09
N PRO A 131 4.84 1.28 5.90
CA PRO A 131 4.09 0.04 6.05
C PRO A 131 4.11 -0.45 7.50
N HIS A 132 2.93 -0.78 8.03
CA HIS A 132 2.74 -1.16 9.44
C HIS A 132 3.48 -2.44 9.83
N GLY A 133 3.53 -3.45 8.94
CA GLY A 133 4.24 -4.69 9.22
C GLY A 133 5.73 -4.48 9.46
N ALA A 134 6.39 -3.71 8.59
CA ALA A 134 7.79 -3.34 8.77
C ALA A 134 8.00 -2.51 10.04
N LEU A 135 7.08 -1.57 10.33
CA LEU A 135 7.14 -0.74 11.53
C LEU A 135 7.03 -1.57 12.82
N ARG A 136 6.11 -2.56 12.85
CA ARG A 136 5.97 -3.48 14.00
C ARG A 136 7.22 -4.35 14.19
N LEU A 137 7.76 -4.93 13.12
CA LEU A 137 8.99 -5.70 13.19
C LEU A 137 10.16 -4.86 13.69
N TYR A 138 10.31 -3.64 13.18
CA TYR A 138 11.39 -2.75 13.59
C TYR A 138 11.34 -2.36 15.07
N VAL A 139 10.15 -2.10 15.62
CA VAL A 139 9.97 -1.66 17.02
C VAL A 139 9.89 -2.84 17.98
N MET A 140 9.19 -3.90 17.63
CA MET A 140 8.85 -5.01 18.52
C MET A 140 9.66 -6.28 18.25
N GLY A 141 10.37 -6.37 17.12
CA GLY A 141 11.12 -7.58 16.73
C GLY A 141 10.24 -8.82 16.65
N GLN A 142 10.70 -9.93 17.24
CA GLN A 142 9.98 -11.20 17.25
C GLN A 142 8.57 -11.08 17.85
N ARG A 143 8.38 -10.27 18.88
CA ARG A 143 7.04 -10.00 19.44
C ARG A 143 6.07 -9.45 18.38
N GLY A 144 6.57 -8.60 17.48
CA GLY A 144 5.80 -8.08 16.36
C GLY A 144 5.45 -9.17 15.35
N ALA A 145 6.41 -10.03 15.01
CA ALA A 145 6.20 -11.20 14.14
C ALA A 145 5.16 -12.17 14.73
N ASP A 146 5.21 -12.40 16.04
CA ASP A 146 4.29 -13.26 16.78
C ASP A 146 2.92 -12.60 17.02
N ARG A 147 2.71 -11.39 16.54
CA ARG A 147 1.46 -10.62 16.66
C ARG A 147 1.08 -10.29 18.10
N GLU A 148 2.05 -10.26 19.03
CA GLU A 148 1.77 -9.82 20.39
C GLU A 148 1.16 -8.41 20.41
N ALA A 149 0.34 -8.15 21.41
CA ALA A 149 -0.19 -6.80 21.61
C ALA A 149 0.95 -5.81 21.87
N ALA A 150 0.94 -4.68 21.17
CA ALA A 150 1.88 -3.60 21.41
C ALA A 150 1.65 -2.98 22.80
N THR A 151 2.72 -2.73 23.51
CA THR A 151 2.69 -1.95 24.78
C THR A 151 2.53 -0.45 24.46
N ASP A 152 2.22 0.34 25.47
CA ASP A 152 2.13 1.80 25.31
C ASP A 152 3.47 2.40 24.83
N GLU A 153 4.60 1.82 25.23
CA GLU A 153 5.92 2.23 24.77
C GLU A 153 6.14 1.87 23.28
N ASP A 154 5.74 0.68 22.87
CA ASP A 154 5.79 0.27 21.44
C ASP A 154 4.94 1.19 20.58
N ILE A 155 3.70 1.48 21.03
CA ILE A 155 2.78 2.39 20.34
C ILE A 155 3.39 3.80 20.24
N LEU A 156 3.99 4.30 21.28
CA LEU A 156 4.65 5.62 21.27
C LEU A 156 5.80 5.66 20.25
N LYS A 157 6.64 4.61 20.20
CA LYS A 157 7.75 4.50 19.25
C LYS A 157 7.25 4.40 17.81
N MET A 158 6.28 3.53 17.54
CA MET A 158 5.69 3.40 16.21
C MET A 158 5.03 4.70 15.75
N SER A 159 4.27 5.35 16.64
CA SER A 159 3.62 6.64 16.39
C SER A 159 4.61 7.75 16.04
N LYS A 160 5.75 7.80 16.72
CA LYS A 160 6.82 8.76 16.46
C LYS A 160 7.43 8.51 15.09
N LEU A 161 7.85 7.27 14.80
CA LEU A 161 8.46 6.90 13.52
C LEU A 161 7.51 7.15 12.34
N ALA A 162 6.22 6.84 12.49
CA ALA A 162 5.23 7.07 11.44
C ALA A 162 5.01 8.58 11.17
N SER A 163 4.95 9.41 12.21
CA SER A 163 4.83 10.86 12.02
C SER A 163 6.09 11.47 11.41
N GLU A 164 7.27 11.06 11.85
CA GLU A 164 8.55 11.49 11.26
C GLU A 164 8.66 11.10 9.78
N ALA A 165 8.23 9.89 9.41
CA ALA A 165 8.17 9.47 8.01
C ALA A 165 7.28 10.39 7.17
N VAL A 166 6.08 10.73 7.66
CA VAL A 166 5.14 11.62 6.96
C VAL A 166 5.66 13.06 6.89
N GLU A 167 6.30 13.56 7.94
CA GLU A 167 6.96 14.87 7.92
C GLU A 167 8.04 14.95 6.82
N ASN A 168 8.78 13.86 6.63
CA ASN A 168 9.87 13.74 5.67
C ASN A 168 9.42 13.27 4.27
N GLY A 169 8.11 13.21 4.00
CA GLY A 169 7.59 13.03 2.65
C GLY A 169 6.88 11.72 2.37
N ALA A 170 6.73 10.82 3.35
CA ALA A 170 5.83 9.68 3.16
C ALA A 170 4.40 10.15 2.90
N PHE A 171 3.73 9.53 1.91
CA PHE A 171 2.35 9.84 1.55
C PHE A 171 1.35 9.46 2.64
N GLY A 172 1.73 8.60 3.57
CA GLY A 172 0.88 8.19 4.67
C GLY A 172 1.32 6.90 5.33
N PHE A 173 0.36 6.22 5.93
CA PHE A 173 0.52 4.98 6.68
C PHE A 173 -0.45 3.93 6.18
N THR A 174 0.03 2.69 6.07
CA THR A 174 -0.78 1.58 5.57
C THR A 174 -0.78 0.40 6.51
N THR A 175 -1.91 -0.30 6.59
CA THR A 175 -2.04 -1.52 7.39
C THR A 175 -2.93 -2.55 6.71
N SER A 176 -2.77 -3.81 7.12
CA SER A 176 -3.58 -4.92 6.64
C SER A 176 -4.23 -5.67 7.80
N ARG A 177 -5.51 -5.95 7.63
CA ARG A 177 -6.37 -6.69 8.56
C ARG A 177 -7.11 -7.80 7.81
N THR A 178 -6.43 -8.44 6.84
CA THR A 178 -6.97 -9.59 6.10
C THR A 178 -6.20 -10.87 6.42
N ILE A 179 -6.92 -11.96 6.59
CA ILE A 179 -6.35 -13.30 6.80
C ILE A 179 -5.73 -13.87 5.52
N ASN A 180 -5.97 -13.23 4.38
CA ASN A 180 -5.38 -13.63 3.10
C ASN A 180 -3.91 -13.22 2.99
N HIS A 181 -3.48 -12.18 3.73
CA HIS A 181 -2.09 -11.78 3.76
C HIS A 181 -1.31 -12.66 4.74
N ARG A 182 -0.32 -13.35 4.21
CA ARG A 182 0.54 -14.27 4.96
C ARG A 182 1.97 -14.12 4.51
N THR A 183 2.90 -14.56 5.35
CA THR A 183 4.29 -14.77 4.93
C THR A 183 4.39 -15.98 4.01
N SER A 184 5.51 -16.16 3.31
CA SER A 184 5.77 -17.35 2.50
C SER A 184 5.80 -18.66 3.31
N ASP A 185 6.04 -18.58 4.62
CA ASP A 185 5.93 -19.71 5.53
C ASP A 185 4.45 -20.03 5.94
N GLY A 186 3.49 -19.19 5.54
CA GLY A 186 2.07 -19.35 5.84
C GLY A 186 1.62 -18.67 7.13
N ASP A 187 2.49 -17.99 7.86
CA ASP A 187 2.15 -17.23 9.05
C ASP A 187 1.38 -15.96 8.69
N TYR A 188 0.48 -15.52 9.57
CA TYR A 188 -0.21 -14.26 9.40
C TYR A 188 0.75 -13.06 9.53
N VAL A 189 0.43 -12.00 8.80
CA VAL A 189 1.22 -10.75 8.81
C VAL A 189 1.29 -10.12 10.20
N PRO A 190 2.39 -9.44 10.56
CA PRO A 190 2.62 -8.90 11.91
C PRO A 190 1.50 -7.98 12.43
N GLN A 191 0.87 -7.22 11.55
CA GLN A 191 -0.13 -6.21 11.89
C GLN A 191 -1.58 -6.71 11.92
N LEU A 192 -1.86 -7.99 11.60
CA LEU A 192 -3.22 -8.50 11.48
C LEU A 192 -4.06 -8.25 12.75
N GLU A 193 -3.48 -8.48 13.92
CA GLU A 193 -4.15 -8.39 15.22
C GLU A 193 -3.87 -7.06 15.95
N ALA A 194 -3.35 -6.04 15.24
CA ALA A 194 -3.12 -4.74 15.84
C ALA A 194 -4.40 -4.16 16.44
N ARG A 195 -4.32 -3.74 17.69
CA ARG A 195 -5.48 -3.27 18.45
C ARG A 195 -5.83 -1.81 18.12
N GLU A 196 -7.05 -1.40 18.48
CA GLU A 196 -7.54 -0.04 18.26
C GLU A 196 -6.58 1.03 18.81
N ASN A 197 -6.08 0.86 20.04
CA ASN A 197 -5.18 1.84 20.66
C ASN A 197 -3.89 2.06 19.88
N GLU A 198 -3.36 1.01 19.25
CA GLU A 198 -2.18 1.08 18.38
C GLU A 198 -2.50 1.85 17.09
N LEU A 199 -3.54 1.44 16.38
CA LEU A 199 -3.91 2.06 15.10
C LEU A 199 -4.34 3.52 15.27
N VAL A 200 -5.16 3.81 16.28
CA VAL A 200 -5.60 5.18 16.59
C VAL A 200 -4.42 6.03 17.10
N GLY A 201 -3.52 5.46 17.90
CA GLY A 201 -2.31 6.14 18.38
C GLY A 201 -1.40 6.59 17.24
N ILE A 202 -1.11 5.70 16.30
CA ILE A 202 -0.32 6.00 15.10
C ILE A 202 -1.03 7.07 14.25
N ALA A 203 -2.32 6.84 13.94
CA ALA A 203 -3.11 7.78 13.15
C ALA A 203 -3.13 9.19 13.76
N LYS A 204 -3.35 9.30 15.05
CA LYS A 204 -3.36 10.57 15.80
C LYS A 204 -2.01 11.29 15.74
N SER A 205 -0.90 10.55 15.81
CA SER A 205 0.43 11.12 15.70
C SER A 205 0.67 11.69 14.29
N ILE A 206 0.31 10.93 13.25
CA ILE A 206 0.35 11.40 11.86
C ILE A 206 -0.53 12.66 11.68
N GLY A 207 -1.71 12.69 12.31
CA GLY A 207 -2.61 13.84 12.27
C GLY A 207 -1.97 15.16 12.69
N LYS A 208 -1.01 15.14 13.60
CA LYS A 208 -0.28 16.34 14.06
C LYS A 208 0.56 16.98 12.96
N THR A 209 0.98 16.21 11.97
CA THR A 209 1.74 16.72 10.82
C THR A 209 0.87 17.50 9.82
N ASN A 210 -0.45 17.40 9.91
CA ASN A 210 -1.42 17.88 8.92
C ASN A 210 -1.22 17.34 7.50
N LYS A 211 -0.47 16.24 7.36
CA LYS A 211 -0.16 15.56 6.10
C LYS A 211 -0.55 14.09 6.19
N GLY A 212 -0.50 13.41 5.06
CA GLY A 212 -0.62 11.97 4.95
C GLY A 212 -2.06 11.46 4.77
N VAL A 213 -2.13 10.26 4.26
CA VAL A 213 -3.35 9.44 4.06
C VAL A 213 -3.21 8.17 4.89
N LEU A 214 -4.29 7.68 5.45
CA LEU A 214 -4.36 6.35 6.06
C LEU A 214 -4.89 5.36 5.00
N GLN A 215 -4.31 4.18 4.91
CA GLN A 215 -4.79 3.14 4.00
C GLN A 215 -4.96 1.82 4.77
N VAL A 216 -6.10 1.16 4.56
CA VAL A 216 -6.44 -0.10 5.21
C VAL A 216 -6.96 -1.10 4.19
N VAL A 217 -6.45 -2.32 4.28
CA VAL A 217 -7.07 -3.52 3.71
C VAL A 217 -7.68 -4.30 4.86
N SER A 218 -8.94 -4.72 4.77
CA SER A 218 -9.60 -5.46 5.84
C SER A 218 -10.64 -6.45 5.30
N ASP A 219 -10.77 -7.59 6.00
CA ASP A 219 -11.87 -8.54 5.81
C ASP A 219 -13.09 -8.18 6.68
N PHE A 220 -13.01 -7.13 7.50
CA PHE A 220 -14.07 -6.69 8.41
C PHE A 220 -14.60 -7.80 9.35
N LEU A 221 -13.71 -8.72 9.75
CA LEU A 221 -14.07 -9.82 10.65
C LEU A 221 -14.54 -9.34 12.03
N GLY A 222 -14.11 -8.16 12.44
CA GLY A 222 -14.58 -7.48 13.64
C GLY A 222 -15.98 -6.86 13.53
N GLY A 223 -16.63 -6.94 12.35
CA GLY A 223 -17.97 -6.40 12.14
C GLY A 223 -18.06 -4.90 12.46
N LYS A 224 -19.09 -4.51 13.22
CA LYS A 224 -19.33 -3.10 13.55
C LYS A 224 -18.22 -2.42 14.33
N GLU A 225 -17.50 -3.15 15.15
CA GLU A 225 -16.39 -2.61 15.96
C GLU A 225 -15.24 -2.14 15.07
N GLU A 226 -15.02 -2.82 13.95
CA GLU A 226 -13.99 -2.42 13.00
C GLU A 226 -14.33 -1.11 12.28
N TYR A 227 -15.59 -0.92 11.87
CA TYR A 227 -16.03 0.35 11.31
C TYR A 227 -15.85 1.51 12.31
N ILE A 228 -16.21 1.30 13.58
CA ILE A 228 -16.06 2.29 14.65
C ILE A 228 -14.57 2.64 14.85
N MET A 229 -13.70 1.64 14.87
CA MET A 229 -12.26 1.83 14.99
C MET A 229 -11.70 2.67 13.83
N LEU A 230 -12.09 2.37 12.59
CA LEU A 230 -11.65 3.09 11.40
C LEU A 230 -12.15 4.54 11.39
N GLU A 231 -13.41 4.78 11.77
CA GLU A 231 -13.93 6.15 11.97
C GLU A 231 -13.13 6.90 13.02
N LYS A 232 -12.81 6.26 14.13
CA LYS A 232 -12.00 6.85 15.20
C LYS A 232 -10.60 7.24 14.74
N MET A 233 -9.96 6.41 13.90
CA MET A 233 -8.68 6.78 13.27
C MET A 233 -8.81 8.09 12.48
N VAL A 234 -9.87 8.25 11.69
CA VAL A 234 -10.14 9.47 10.90
C VAL A 234 -10.44 10.68 11.78
N ILE A 235 -11.31 10.51 12.77
CA ILE A 235 -11.74 11.58 13.70
C ILE A 235 -10.53 12.12 14.48
N GLU A 236 -9.73 11.23 15.07
CA GLU A 236 -8.59 11.61 15.93
C GLU A 236 -7.41 12.16 15.13
N SER A 237 -7.21 11.69 13.91
CA SER A 237 -6.12 12.15 13.03
C SER A 237 -6.49 13.35 12.17
N LYS A 238 -7.78 13.50 11.83
CA LYS A 238 -8.27 14.42 10.79
C LYS A 238 -7.62 14.15 9.42
N ARG A 239 -7.21 12.90 9.18
CA ARG A 239 -6.61 12.48 7.90
C ARG A 239 -7.59 11.63 7.12
N PRO A 240 -7.53 11.72 5.78
CA PRO A 240 -8.34 10.87 4.93
C PRO A 240 -7.95 9.40 5.10
N LEU A 241 -8.93 8.53 4.97
CA LEU A 241 -8.78 7.08 4.98
C LEU A 241 -9.18 6.50 3.63
N SER A 242 -8.30 5.68 3.06
CA SER A 242 -8.56 4.88 1.88
C SER A 242 -8.73 3.41 2.27
N ILE A 243 -9.80 2.78 1.84
CA ILE A 243 -10.12 1.38 2.16
C ILE A 243 -10.20 0.58 0.87
N THR A 244 -9.46 -0.51 0.80
CA THR A 244 -9.56 -1.45 -0.31
C THR A 244 -10.92 -2.14 -0.30
N VAL A 245 -11.64 -2.05 -1.40
CA VAL A 245 -12.95 -2.67 -1.57
C VAL A 245 -12.92 -3.59 -2.77
N ALA A 246 -13.29 -4.85 -2.55
CA ALA A 246 -13.45 -5.85 -3.60
C ALA A 246 -14.80 -6.54 -3.44
N GLN A 247 -15.48 -6.77 -4.55
CA GLN A 247 -16.63 -7.65 -4.57
C GLN A 247 -16.14 -9.08 -4.79
N THR A 248 -16.31 -9.94 -3.81
CA THR A 248 -15.99 -11.36 -3.89
C THR A 248 -17.11 -12.19 -3.30
N ASP A 249 -17.31 -13.40 -3.81
CA ASP A 249 -18.31 -14.33 -3.28
C ASP A 249 -17.87 -14.95 -1.94
N ALA A 250 -16.58 -14.82 -1.60
CA ALA A 250 -15.99 -15.34 -0.37
C ALA A 250 -15.82 -14.27 0.71
N ALA A 251 -16.23 -13.04 0.46
CA ALA A 251 -16.08 -11.97 1.44
C ALA A 251 -16.93 -12.22 2.69
N SER A 252 -16.36 -11.95 3.85
CA SER A 252 -17.04 -12.02 5.14
C SER A 252 -17.96 -10.82 5.38
N TYR A 253 -17.97 -9.87 4.47
CA TYR A 253 -18.80 -8.65 4.52
C TYR A 253 -19.59 -8.49 3.23
N GLU A 254 -20.74 -7.89 3.34
CA GLU A 254 -21.52 -7.46 2.19
C GLU A 254 -20.93 -6.17 1.62
N TRP A 255 -20.33 -6.22 0.42
CA TRP A 255 -19.69 -5.07 -0.22
C TRP A 255 -20.65 -3.86 -0.36
N ASN A 256 -21.96 -4.10 -0.48
CA ASN A 256 -22.98 -3.06 -0.48
C ASN A 256 -23.10 -2.35 0.87
N GLU A 257 -22.97 -3.08 1.99
CA GLU A 257 -22.98 -2.49 3.33
C GLU A 257 -21.73 -1.63 3.53
N LEU A 258 -20.57 -2.12 3.10
CA LEU A 258 -19.31 -1.37 3.15
C LEU A 258 -19.39 -0.06 2.35
N LEU A 259 -19.92 -0.10 1.12
CA LEU A 259 -20.12 1.11 0.32
C LEU A 259 -21.11 2.07 0.99
N SER A 260 -22.20 1.56 1.53
CA SER A 260 -23.20 2.36 2.26
C SER A 260 -22.59 3.04 3.49
N TRP A 261 -21.74 2.33 4.22
CA TRP A 261 -21.01 2.91 5.34
C TRP A 261 -20.05 4.02 4.89
N ILE A 262 -19.28 3.81 3.81
CA ILE A 262 -18.36 4.82 3.25
C ILE A 262 -19.14 6.08 2.82
N GLU A 263 -20.28 5.91 2.13
CA GLU A 263 -21.13 7.03 1.74
C GLU A 263 -21.68 7.81 2.93
N ASN A 264 -22.17 7.10 3.96
CA ASN A 264 -22.70 7.72 5.17
C ASN A 264 -21.59 8.45 5.95
N SER A 265 -20.41 7.85 6.06
CA SER A 265 -19.23 8.50 6.66
C SER A 265 -18.90 9.80 5.92
N GLY A 266 -18.92 9.78 4.58
CA GLY A 266 -18.74 10.98 3.77
C GLY A 266 -19.81 12.07 4.00
N LYS A 267 -21.08 11.68 4.13
CA LYS A 267 -22.18 12.62 4.49
C LYS A 267 -22.00 13.24 5.88
N ASN A 268 -21.37 12.49 6.79
CA ASN A 268 -21.04 12.96 8.13
C ASN A 268 -19.71 13.74 8.19
N GLY A 269 -19.09 14.05 7.05
CA GLY A 269 -17.85 14.84 6.97
C GLY A 269 -16.58 14.06 7.22
N LEU A 270 -16.64 12.72 7.31
CA LEU A 270 -15.46 11.89 7.43
C LEU A 270 -14.88 11.56 6.03
N PRO A 271 -13.64 11.91 5.73
CA PRO A 271 -13.03 11.70 4.42
C PRO A 271 -12.58 10.25 4.24
N ILE A 272 -13.55 9.31 4.22
CA ILE A 272 -13.33 7.89 3.94
C ILE A 272 -13.65 7.63 2.47
N ARG A 273 -12.80 6.91 1.76
CA ARG A 273 -12.93 6.61 0.34
C ARG A 273 -12.67 5.13 0.06
N ALA A 274 -13.46 4.57 -0.85
CA ALA A 274 -13.21 3.26 -1.43
C ALA A 274 -12.04 3.32 -2.41
N GLN A 275 -11.17 2.33 -2.34
CA GLN A 275 -10.12 2.07 -3.30
C GLN A 275 -10.43 0.74 -3.98
N VAL A 276 -10.64 0.78 -5.30
CA VAL A 276 -10.95 -0.41 -6.09
C VAL A 276 -9.90 -0.62 -7.16
N SER A 277 -9.65 -1.88 -7.50
CA SER A 277 -8.71 -2.20 -8.59
C SER A 277 -9.23 -1.64 -9.91
N GLY A 278 -8.37 -0.96 -10.66
CA GLY A 278 -8.67 -0.45 -12.00
C GLY A 278 -8.70 -1.53 -13.08
N ARG A 279 -8.50 -2.79 -12.72
CA ARG A 279 -8.47 -3.96 -13.60
C ARG A 279 -9.15 -5.15 -12.93
N PRO A 280 -9.55 -6.18 -13.69
CA PRO A 280 -9.97 -7.46 -13.12
C PRO A 280 -8.86 -8.04 -12.23
N ILE A 281 -9.24 -8.53 -11.06
CA ILE A 281 -8.33 -9.25 -10.16
C ILE A 281 -8.15 -10.65 -10.75
N GLY A 282 -6.91 -10.95 -11.15
CA GLY A 282 -6.53 -12.28 -11.61
C GLY A 282 -5.76 -13.02 -10.52
N LEU A 283 -6.12 -14.28 -10.29
CA LEU A 283 -5.39 -15.18 -9.41
C LEU A 283 -4.83 -16.34 -10.24
N VAL A 284 -3.54 -16.59 -10.10
CA VAL A 284 -2.92 -17.82 -10.61
C VAL A 284 -2.90 -18.83 -9.48
N LEU A 285 -3.61 -19.93 -9.67
CA LEU A 285 -3.72 -21.00 -8.68
C LEU A 285 -2.96 -22.24 -9.16
N GLY A 286 -2.30 -22.93 -8.25
CA GLY A 286 -1.57 -24.16 -8.58
C GLY A 286 -1.21 -24.93 -7.32
N LEU A 287 -0.94 -26.24 -7.44
CA LEU A 287 -0.61 -27.09 -6.29
C LEU A 287 0.73 -26.74 -5.63
N SER A 288 1.61 -26.05 -6.35
CA SER A 288 2.94 -25.65 -5.89
C SER A 288 3.07 -24.15 -5.60
N VAL A 289 1.94 -23.41 -5.55
CA VAL A 289 1.92 -21.99 -5.18
C VAL A 289 1.13 -21.80 -3.89
N THR A 290 1.15 -20.60 -3.33
CA THR A 290 0.57 -20.25 -2.02
C THR A 290 -0.91 -20.63 -1.89
N LEU A 291 -1.69 -20.51 -2.97
CA LEU A 291 -3.11 -20.86 -2.99
C LEU A 291 -3.42 -21.84 -4.12
N ASN A 292 -4.28 -22.82 -3.81
CA ASN A 292 -4.87 -23.70 -4.80
C ASN A 292 -6.35 -23.95 -4.49
N PRO A 293 -7.17 -24.40 -5.48
CA PRO A 293 -8.60 -24.56 -5.28
C PRO A 293 -8.96 -25.64 -4.24
N PHE A 294 -8.00 -26.44 -3.81
CA PHE A 294 -8.20 -27.53 -2.85
C PHE A 294 -7.73 -27.20 -1.42
N SER A 295 -7.06 -26.05 -1.20
CA SER A 295 -6.46 -25.68 0.09
C SER A 295 -7.41 -25.79 1.27
N GLY A 296 -8.72 -25.57 1.07
CA GLY A 296 -9.76 -25.75 2.10
C GLY A 296 -10.32 -27.16 2.19
N HIS A 297 -10.02 -28.07 1.26
CA HIS A 297 -10.65 -29.40 1.20
C HIS A 297 -10.01 -30.37 2.20
N PRO A 298 -10.80 -31.12 3.01
CA PRO A 298 -10.25 -32.02 4.02
C PRO A 298 -9.25 -33.03 3.47
N SER A 299 -9.57 -33.67 2.33
CA SER A 299 -8.67 -34.67 1.72
C SER A 299 -7.36 -34.05 1.19
N PHE A 300 -7.34 -32.79 0.81
CA PHE A 300 -6.10 -32.12 0.43
C PHE A 300 -5.22 -31.90 1.67
N LYS A 301 -5.79 -31.47 2.77
CA LYS A 301 -5.08 -31.26 4.05
C LYS A 301 -4.42 -32.52 4.59
N GLU A 302 -4.97 -33.74 4.25
CA GLU A 302 -4.36 -35.02 4.63
C GLU A 302 -3.09 -35.34 3.84
N ILE A 303 -2.87 -34.71 2.71
CA ILE A 303 -1.75 -35.00 1.78
C ILE A 303 -0.84 -33.80 1.47
N GLU A 304 -1.22 -32.59 1.84
CA GLU A 304 -0.47 -31.39 1.49
C GLU A 304 0.99 -31.38 1.98
N ASN A 305 1.29 -32.14 3.03
CA ASN A 305 2.61 -32.28 3.62
C ASN A 305 3.30 -33.61 3.29
N LYS A 306 2.79 -34.38 2.33
CA LYS A 306 3.39 -35.62 1.87
C LYS A 306 4.11 -35.47 0.55
#